data_a8e030949a2c0e8d505313a4f5642cbc
#
_entry.id   a8e030949a2c0e8d505313a4f5642cbc
#
_cell.length_a   1.000
_cell.length_b   1.000
_cell.length_c   1.000
_cell.angle_alpha   90.00
_cell.angle_beta   90.00
_cell.angle_gamma   90.00
#
_symmetry.space_group_name_H-M   'P 1'
#
loop_
_entity.id
_entity.type
_entity.pdbx_description
1 polymer ?
#
loop_
_entity_poly.entity_id
_entity_poly.type
_entity_poly.pdbx_seq_one_letter_code
_entity_poly.pdbx_strand_id
1 'polypeptide(L)'
;LKSECDALRQKLHLLEGLERDGEGLGRAVKTVLQAKESWSSSVCGIAGNLCRIPEAYMTAIDTALGGASRYIVVTSEKAAKEAVTFLKRIKAGRATFLPVDTVRSRYLGKVEEPALAEEGIIGTAKSLVSYDAVYESVFSSLLEKTLIAESVDRASEVARKYKNCIRIVCLDGTVFNVGGSLTGGSSGRDAASVTGRKQVIEKTACDLRKKEDVLQNISAEVAAATKFFNERSTAVTLLTEKLNETTEGLRHREWQLQKSAADYEQIKDEIR
;
A
#
# COMPACT_ATOMS: atom_id res chain seq x y z
N LEU A 1 3.43 -13.82 10.77
CA LEU A 1 3.24 -13.79 9.32
C LEU A 1 1.77 -13.97 8.93
N LYS A 2 1.06 -15.00 9.44
CA LYS A 2 -0.38 -15.21 9.15
C LYS A 2 -1.23 -14.01 9.58
N SER A 3 -1.06 -13.53 10.81
CA SER A 3 -1.74 -12.33 11.32
C SER A 3 -1.44 -11.07 10.50
N GLU A 4 -0.22 -10.93 10.00
CA GLU A 4 0.15 -9.80 9.11
C GLU A 4 -0.52 -9.89 7.74
N CYS A 5 -0.63 -11.09 7.16
CA CYS A 5 -1.38 -11.31 5.93
C CYS A 5 -2.86 -10.96 6.13
N ASP A 6 -3.46 -11.38 7.24
CA ASP A 6 -4.86 -11.08 7.54
C ASP A 6 -5.08 -9.57 7.73
N ALA A 7 -4.17 -8.87 8.42
CA ALA A 7 -4.21 -7.42 8.58
C ALA A 7 -4.08 -6.67 7.22
N LEU A 8 -3.16 -7.12 6.35
CA LEU A 8 -3.02 -6.55 5.01
C LEU A 8 -4.26 -6.80 4.14
N ARG A 9 -4.85 -7.99 4.24
CA ARG A 9 -6.09 -8.34 3.51
C ARG A 9 -7.26 -7.47 3.95
N GLN A 10 -7.43 -7.25 5.24
CA GLN A 10 -8.46 -6.35 5.78
C GLN A 10 -8.24 -4.91 5.32
N LYS A 11 -6.99 -4.43 5.39
CA LYS A 11 -6.62 -3.09 4.90
C LYS A 11 -6.91 -2.92 3.41
N LEU A 12 -6.54 -3.92 2.60
CA LEU A 12 -6.81 -3.91 1.15
C LEU A 12 -8.31 -3.85 0.88
N HIS A 13 -9.09 -4.71 1.52
CA HIS A 13 -10.54 -4.74 1.36
C HIS A 13 -11.21 -3.41 1.74
N LEU A 14 -10.76 -2.78 2.84
CA LEU A 14 -11.24 -1.46 3.24
C LEU A 14 -10.92 -0.40 2.17
N LEU A 15 -9.67 -0.34 1.70
CA LEU A 15 -9.24 0.64 0.70
C LEU A 15 -9.98 0.46 -0.64
N GLU A 16 -10.18 -0.77 -1.08
CA GLU A 16 -10.95 -1.09 -2.28
C GLU A 16 -12.43 -0.72 -2.13
N GLY A 17 -13.01 -0.91 -0.94
CA GLY A 17 -14.35 -0.45 -0.61
C GLY A 17 -14.47 1.07 -0.73
N LEU A 18 -13.56 1.82 -0.09
CA LEU A 18 -13.52 3.28 -0.15
C LEU A 18 -13.35 3.80 -1.59
N GLU A 19 -12.54 3.11 -2.42
CA GLU A 19 -12.35 3.49 -3.84
C GLU A 19 -13.62 3.19 -4.66
N ARG A 20 -14.22 2.03 -4.49
CA ARG A 20 -15.47 1.64 -5.19
C ARG A 20 -16.62 2.56 -4.87
N ASP A 21 -16.78 2.89 -3.58
CA ASP A 21 -17.84 3.78 -3.11
C ASP A 21 -17.52 5.25 -3.41
N GLY A 22 -16.30 5.52 -3.90
CA GLY A 22 -15.80 6.87 -4.20
C GLY A 22 -15.79 7.75 -2.95
N GLU A 23 -15.47 7.19 -1.78
CA GLU A 23 -15.50 7.97 -0.54
C GLU A 23 -14.46 9.08 -0.59
N GLY A 24 -14.81 10.25 -0.10
CA GLY A 24 -14.05 11.48 -0.28
C GLY A 24 -14.35 12.23 -1.59
N LEU A 25 -15.10 11.64 -2.53
CA LEU A 25 -15.58 12.31 -3.74
C LEU A 25 -16.96 12.92 -3.52
N GLY A 26 -17.15 14.13 -3.99
CA GLY A 26 -18.49 14.76 -4.01
C GLY A 26 -19.45 14.01 -4.94
N ARG A 27 -20.76 14.13 -4.68
CA ARG A 27 -21.82 13.48 -5.47
C ARG A 27 -21.67 13.68 -6.98
N ALA A 28 -21.36 14.90 -7.42
CA ALA A 28 -21.18 15.21 -8.83
C ALA A 28 -20.06 14.42 -9.49
N VAL A 29 -18.91 14.30 -8.79
CA VAL A 29 -17.75 13.56 -9.28
C VAL A 29 -18.07 12.06 -9.40
N LYS A 30 -18.66 11.47 -8.37
CA LYS A 30 -19.14 10.08 -8.39
C LYS A 30 -20.06 9.81 -9.56
N THR A 31 -21.04 10.68 -9.75
CA THR A 31 -22.02 10.55 -10.82
C THR A 31 -21.38 10.59 -12.22
N VAL A 32 -20.39 11.46 -12.43
CA VAL A 32 -19.66 11.52 -13.69
C VAL A 32 -18.82 10.26 -13.94
N LEU A 33 -18.10 9.78 -12.92
CA LEU A 33 -17.27 8.58 -13.03
C LEU A 33 -18.08 7.30 -13.27
N GLN A 34 -19.33 7.26 -12.84
CA GLN A 34 -20.25 6.12 -13.00
C GLN A 34 -21.19 6.25 -14.20
N ALA A 35 -21.16 7.40 -14.90
CA ALA A 35 -22.05 7.65 -16.04
C ALA A 35 -21.76 6.69 -17.20
N LYS A 36 -22.82 6.29 -17.91
CA LYS A 36 -22.76 5.43 -19.10
C LYS A 36 -23.29 6.19 -20.33
N GLU A 37 -22.84 7.42 -20.48
CA GLU A 37 -23.20 8.30 -21.58
C GLU A 37 -22.14 8.24 -22.71
N SER A 38 -22.42 8.76 -23.87
CA SER A 38 -21.49 8.73 -25.03
C SER A 38 -20.14 9.39 -24.76
N TRP A 39 -20.11 10.40 -23.92
CA TRP A 39 -18.90 11.13 -23.52
C TRP A 39 -18.09 10.42 -22.41
N SER A 40 -18.64 9.40 -21.76
CA SER A 40 -17.98 8.75 -20.61
C SER A 40 -16.64 8.10 -20.97
N SER A 41 -16.47 7.65 -22.21
CA SER A 41 -15.20 7.10 -22.72
C SER A 41 -14.08 8.15 -22.79
N SER A 42 -14.44 9.44 -22.77
CA SER A 42 -13.49 10.55 -22.75
C SER A 42 -13.07 10.96 -21.33
N VAL A 43 -13.59 10.34 -20.29
CA VAL A 43 -13.21 10.59 -18.89
C VAL A 43 -11.99 9.76 -18.55
N CYS A 44 -10.86 10.43 -18.32
CA CYS A 44 -9.59 9.78 -17.93
C CYS A 44 -9.57 9.38 -16.45
N GLY A 45 -10.26 10.14 -15.59
CA GLY A 45 -10.31 9.94 -14.15
C GLY A 45 -10.20 11.24 -13.37
N ILE A 46 -9.87 11.14 -12.09
CA ILE A 46 -9.60 12.31 -11.25
C ILE A 46 -8.10 12.59 -11.19
N ALA A 47 -7.71 13.85 -11.08
CA ALA A 47 -6.30 14.27 -11.11
C ALA A 47 -5.46 13.55 -10.05
N GLY A 48 -5.98 13.36 -8.83
CA GLY A 48 -5.26 12.68 -7.75
C GLY A 48 -4.92 11.20 -8.02
N ASN A 49 -5.59 10.55 -8.99
CA ASN A 49 -5.36 9.15 -9.36
C ASN A 49 -4.56 8.98 -10.67
N LEU A 50 -4.26 10.08 -11.36
CA LEU A 50 -3.54 10.06 -12.64
C LEU A 50 -2.04 10.33 -12.49
N CYS A 51 -1.56 10.54 -11.28
CA CYS A 51 -0.13 10.67 -10.99
C CYS A 51 0.32 9.65 -9.95
N ARG A 52 1.60 9.30 -10.01
CA ARG A 52 2.28 8.50 -9.00
C ARG A 52 3.14 9.41 -8.15
N ILE A 53 3.02 9.27 -6.83
CA ILE A 53 3.67 10.13 -5.86
C ILE A 53 4.59 9.25 -5.00
N PRO A 54 5.90 9.54 -4.90
CA PRO A 54 6.77 8.87 -3.96
C PRO A 54 6.28 9.04 -2.52
N GLU A 55 6.40 8.00 -1.70
CA GLU A 55 5.84 7.95 -0.34
C GLU A 55 6.32 9.13 0.54
N ALA A 56 7.58 9.54 0.37
CA ALA A 56 8.17 10.66 1.09
C ALA A 56 7.47 12.01 0.82
N TYR A 57 6.83 12.17 -0.33
CA TYR A 57 6.20 13.42 -0.75
C TYR A 57 4.67 13.36 -0.73
N MET A 58 4.09 12.24 -0.31
CA MET A 58 2.64 12.01 -0.38
C MET A 58 1.84 13.12 0.32
N THR A 59 2.18 13.45 1.56
CA THR A 59 1.50 14.49 2.34
C THR A 59 1.62 15.87 1.69
N ALA A 60 2.83 16.22 1.23
CA ALA A 60 3.08 17.51 0.61
C ALA A 60 2.34 17.66 -0.73
N ILE A 61 2.33 16.63 -1.57
CA ILE A 61 1.66 16.67 -2.87
C ILE A 61 0.14 16.62 -2.72
N ASP A 62 -0.39 15.82 -1.78
CA ASP A 62 -1.83 15.81 -1.47
C ASP A 62 -2.29 17.20 -1.03
N THR A 63 -1.52 17.83 -0.16
CA THR A 63 -1.77 19.22 0.28
C THR A 63 -1.61 20.22 -0.87
N ALA A 64 -0.61 20.05 -1.73
CA ALA A 64 -0.41 20.91 -2.89
C ALA A 64 -1.57 20.85 -3.88
N LEU A 65 -2.08 19.65 -4.17
CA LEU A 65 -3.29 19.43 -4.97
C LEU A 65 -4.55 19.92 -4.25
N GLY A 66 -4.67 19.64 -2.97
CA GLY A 66 -5.84 20.00 -2.19
C GLY A 66 -7.16 19.60 -2.87
N GLY A 67 -8.08 20.55 -3.04
CA GLY A 67 -9.36 20.30 -3.74
C GLY A 67 -9.21 19.88 -5.20
N ALA A 68 -8.11 20.23 -5.86
CA ALA A 68 -7.87 19.87 -7.25
C ALA A 68 -7.60 18.39 -7.46
N SER A 69 -7.26 17.64 -6.41
CA SER A 69 -7.14 16.17 -6.47
C SER A 69 -8.42 15.50 -6.99
N ARG A 70 -9.59 16.12 -6.79
CA ARG A 70 -10.91 15.63 -7.19
C ARG A 70 -11.37 16.18 -8.54
N TYR A 71 -10.56 16.99 -9.23
CA TYR A 71 -10.92 17.50 -10.55
C TYR A 71 -10.90 16.36 -11.56
N ILE A 72 -11.90 16.35 -12.45
CA ILE A 72 -12.08 15.31 -13.46
C ILE A 72 -11.28 15.68 -14.70
N VAL A 73 -10.33 14.83 -15.07
CA VAL A 73 -9.57 14.99 -16.30
C VAL A 73 -10.34 14.31 -17.43
N VAL A 74 -10.51 15.04 -18.52
CA VAL A 74 -11.19 14.55 -19.73
C VAL A 74 -10.33 14.85 -20.97
N THR A 75 -10.50 14.06 -22.02
CA THR A 75 -9.68 14.20 -23.23
C THR A 75 -9.95 15.49 -23.98
N SER A 76 -11.20 16.01 -23.94
CA SER A 76 -11.59 17.17 -24.74
C SER A 76 -12.58 18.11 -24.04
N GLU A 77 -12.55 19.37 -24.46
CA GLU A 77 -13.49 20.39 -23.98
C GLU A 77 -14.95 20.02 -24.34
N LYS A 78 -15.16 19.36 -25.48
CA LYS A 78 -16.49 18.89 -25.90
C LYS A 78 -17.07 17.91 -24.84
N ALA A 79 -16.30 16.92 -24.47
CA ALA A 79 -16.69 15.96 -23.43
C ALA A 79 -16.99 16.64 -22.08
N ALA A 80 -16.17 17.65 -21.70
CA ALA A 80 -16.43 18.44 -20.49
C ALA A 80 -17.76 19.17 -20.56
N LYS A 81 -18.11 19.80 -21.68
CA LYS A 81 -19.38 20.50 -21.89
C LYS A 81 -20.58 19.56 -21.81
N GLU A 82 -20.48 18.38 -22.41
CA GLU A 82 -21.51 17.35 -22.36
C GLU A 82 -21.72 16.85 -20.92
N ALA A 83 -20.62 16.56 -20.19
CA ALA A 83 -20.68 16.16 -18.78
C ALA A 83 -21.27 17.24 -17.88
N VAL A 84 -20.95 18.52 -18.09
CA VAL A 84 -21.58 19.64 -17.36
C VAL A 84 -23.07 19.73 -17.63
N THR A 85 -23.50 19.54 -18.89
CA THR A 85 -24.91 19.54 -19.28
C THR A 85 -25.64 18.37 -18.63
N PHE A 86 -25.04 17.21 -18.61
CA PHE A 86 -25.55 16.04 -17.90
C PHE A 86 -25.74 16.31 -16.41
N LEU A 87 -24.73 16.83 -15.69
CA LEU A 87 -24.84 17.18 -14.28
C LEU A 87 -25.95 18.19 -14.01
N LYS A 88 -26.15 19.18 -14.88
CA LYS A 88 -27.25 20.14 -14.76
C LYS A 88 -28.62 19.46 -14.93
N ARG A 89 -28.76 18.57 -15.93
CA ARG A 89 -29.99 17.82 -16.21
C ARG A 89 -30.44 17.00 -15.01
N ILE A 90 -29.50 16.30 -14.35
CA ILE A 90 -29.82 15.40 -13.21
C ILE A 90 -29.69 16.07 -11.84
N LYS A 91 -29.36 17.37 -11.80
CA LYS A 91 -29.18 18.14 -10.56
C LYS A 91 -28.20 17.46 -9.54
N ALA A 92 -27.12 16.89 -10.05
CA ALA A 92 -26.14 16.14 -9.22
C ALA A 92 -25.10 17.02 -8.51
N GLY A 93 -25.15 18.34 -8.70
CA GLY A 93 -24.20 19.29 -8.11
C GLY A 93 -23.16 19.76 -9.12
N ARG A 94 -21.99 20.22 -8.63
CA ARG A 94 -20.94 20.84 -9.45
C ARG A 94 -19.66 20.01 -9.38
N ALA A 95 -18.97 19.87 -10.51
CA ALA A 95 -17.65 19.30 -10.63
C ALA A 95 -16.77 20.22 -11.49
N THR A 96 -15.45 20.18 -11.27
CA THR A 96 -14.47 20.87 -12.10
C THR A 96 -13.87 19.87 -13.08
N PHE A 97 -13.81 20.26 -14.34
CA PHE A 97 -13.24 19.46 -15.42
C PHE A 97 -11.94 20.08 -15.92
N LEU A 98 -10.98 19.24 -16.25
CA LEU A 98 -9.69 19.61 -16.85
C LEU A 98 -9.57 18.94 -18.21
N PRO A 99 -10.01 19.61 -19.30
CA PRO A 99 -9.83 19.07 -20.64
C PRO A 99 -8.36 19.17 -21.06
N VAL A 100 -7.78 18.05 -21.44
CA VAL A 100 -6.36 17.96 -21.83
C VAL A 100 -6.04 18.84 -23.03
N ASP A 101 -6.99 18.97 -23.97
CA ASP A 101 -6.84 19.78 -25.18
C ASP A 101 -6.88 21.30 -24.99
N THR A 102 -7.43 21.75 -23.84
CA THR A 102 -7.61 23.22 -23.58
C THR A 102 -6.84 23.71 -22.36
N VAL A 103 -6.50 22.85 -21.41
CA VAL A 103 -5.72 23.24 -20.25
C VAL A 103 -4.32 23.66 -20.69
N ARG A 104 -3.92 24.85 -20.28
CA ARG A 104 -2.61 25.39 -20.61
C ARG A 104 -1.61 25.12 -19.49
N SER A 105 -0.41 24.68 -19.88
CA SER A 105 0.72 24.57 -18.97
C SER A 105 1.03 25.92 -18.32
N ARG A 106 1.37 25.89 -17.06
CA ARG A 106 1.97 27.02 -16.35
C ARG A 106 3.47 26.80 -16.29
N TYR A 107 4.20 27.88 -16.28
CA TYR A 107 5.66 27.89 -16.17
C TYR A 107 6.06 28.70 -14.95
N LEU A 108 7.23 28.40 -14.41
CA LEU A 108 7.84 29.20 -13.37
C LEU A 108 8.03 30.63 -13.86
N GLY A 109 7.79 31.57 -12.98
CA GLY A 109 7.98 32.97 -13.26
C GLY A 109 9.30 33.48 -12.67
N LYS A 110 9.57 34.77 -12.90
CA LYS A 110 10.78 35.47 -12.41
C LYS A 110 10.98 35.39 -10.88
N VAL A 111 9.95 35.05 -10.13
CA VAL A 111 9.98 34.98 -8.68
C VAL A 111 10.17 33.50 -8.23
N GLU A 112 9.48 32.58 -8.86
CA GLU A 112 9.53 31.17 -8.49
C GLU A 112 10.84 30.48 -8.93
N GLU A 113 11.37 30.85 -10.13
CA GLU A 113 12.56 30.23 -10.71
C GLU A 113 13.81 30.37 -9.83
N PRO A 114 14.20 31.59 -9.34
CA PRO A 114 15.33 31.69 -8.45
C PRO A 114 15.09 31.08 -7.05
N ALA A 115 13.84 30.98 -6.61
CA ALA A 115 13.49 30.34 -5.33
C ALA A 115 13.72 28.83 -5.32
N LEU A 116 13.77 28.17 -6.47
CA LEU A 116 14.15 26.74 -6.56
C LEU A 116 15.59 26.47 -6.12
N ALA A 117 16.48 27.45 -6.23
CA ALA A 117 17.88 27.31 -5.85
C ALA A 117 18.13 27.58 -4.36
N GLU A 118 17.09 27.96 -3.60
CA GLU A 118 17.23 28.25 -2.18
C GLU A 118 17.42 26.96 -1.36
N GLU A 119 18.21 27.09 -0.30
CA GLU A 119 18.48 26.01 0.63
C GLU A 119 17.17 25.53 1.30
N GLY A 120 16.94 24.22 1.32
CA GLY A 120 15.74 23.60 1.90
C GLY A 120 14.54 23.53 0.95
N ILE A 121 14.67 24.01 -0.29
CA ILE A 121 13.68 23.75 -1.36
C ILE A 121 14.08 22.48 -2.13
N ILE A 122 13.17 21.52 -2.16
CA ILE A 122 13.40 20.22 -2.83
C ILE A 122 13.15 20.35 -4.33
N GLY A 123 12.15 21.13 -4.73
CA GLY A 123 11.76 21.30 -6.12
C GLY A 123 10.33 21.84 -6.27
N THR A 124 9.81 21.80 -7.50
CA THR A 124 8.38 22.06 -7.72
C THR A 124 7.56 20.80 -7.36
N ALA A 125 6.32 21.00 -6.93
CA ALA A 125 5.43 19.87 -6.68
C ALA A 125 5.24 18.98 -7.93
N LYS A 126 5.32 19.57 -9.14
CA LYS A 126 5.27 18.85 -10.41
C LYS A 126 6.49 17.95 -10.62
N SER A 127 7.71 18.42 -10.30
CA SER A 127 8.93 17.63 -10.50
C SER A 127 9.04 16.39 -9.61
N LEU A 128 8.25 16.32 -8.55
CA LEU A 128 8.24 15.24 -7.57
C LEU A 128 7.17 14.17 -7.84
N VAL A 129 6.39 14.31 -8.90
CA VAL A 129 5.38 13.34 -9.30
C VAL A 129 5.69 12.79 -10.68
N SER A 130 5.25 11.56 -10.95
CA SER A 130 5.33 10.95 -12.27
C SER A 130 3.92 10.69 -12.82
N TYR A 131 3.72 10.94 -14.10
CA TYR A 131 2.44 10.81 -14.80
C TYR A 131 2.68 10.55 -16.28
N ASP A 132 1.64 10.11 -16.99
CA ASP A 132 1.71 9.95 -18.44
C ASP A 132 1.88 11.32 -19.13
N ALA A 133 2.74 11.39 -20.15
CA ALA A 133 3.04 12.62 -20.90
C ALA A 133 1.79 13.31 -21.47
N VAL A 134 0.72 12.58 -21.73
CA VAL A 134 -0.57 13.12 -22.16
C VAL A 134 -1.13 14.12 -21.14
N TYR A 135 -0.83 13.98 -19.85
CA TYR A 135 -1.32 14.85 -18.77
C TYR A 135 -0.37 15.98 -18.40
N GLU A 136 0.69 16.22 -19.16
CA GLU A 136 1.70 17.25 -18.90
C GLU A 136 1.09 18.63 -18.66
N SER A 137 0.16 19.08 -19.52
CA SER A 137 -0.51 20.37 -19.36
C SER A 137 -1.35 20.45 -18.08
N VAL A 138 -1.99 19.36 -17.71
CA VAL A 138 -2.82 19.27 -16.50
C VAL A 138 -1.96 19.43 -15.24
N PHE A 139 -0.91 18.60 -15.08
CA PHE A 139 -0.06 18.66 -13.90
C PHE A 139 0.82 19.91 -13.83
N SER A 140 1.28 20.40 -14.98
CA SER A 140 1.93 21.72 -15.06
C SER A 140 0.99 22.83 -14.57
N SER A 141 -0.26 22.81 -15.02
CA SER A 141 -1.27 23.78 -14.57
C SER A 141 -1.53 23.74 -13.06
N LEU A 142 -1.52 22.54 -12.45
CA LEU A 142 -1.87 22.34 -11.05
C LEU A 142 -0.67 22.54 -10.09
N LEU A 143 0.52 22.05 -10.44
CA LEU A 143 1.62 21.83 -9.52
C LEU A 143 2.88 22.65 -9.80
N GLU A 144 3.07 23.19 -11.02
CA GLU A 144 4.32 23.85 -11.41
C GLU A 144 4.68 25.03 -10.50
N LYS A 145 3.70 25.82 -10.08
CA LYS A 145 3.92 27.04 -9.27
C LYS A 145 3.90 26.81 -7.76
N THR A 146 3.93 25.57 -7.32
CA THR A 146 3.98 25.20 -5.91
C THR A 146 5.35 24.58 -5.61
N LEU A 147 6.13 25.21 -4.74
CA LEU A 147 7.42 24.68 -4.28
C LEU A 147 7.21 23.73 -3.10
N ILE A 148 8.07 22.73 -3.00
CA ILE A 148 8.12 21.82 -1.86
C ILE A 148 9.38 22.11 -1.04
N ALA A 149 9.20 22.31 0.27
CA ALA A 149 10.28 22.58 1.22
C ALA A 149 10.43 21.43 2.23
N GLU A 150 11.65 21.21 2.70
CA GLU A 150 11.96 20.17 3.69
C GLU A 150 11.34 20.44 5.05
N SER A 151 11.33 21.73 5.47
CA SER A 151 10.86 22.12 6.80
C SER A 151 10.12 23.46 6.78
N VAL A 152 9.36 23.70 7.85
CA VAL A 152 8.60 24.95 8.06
C VAL A 152 9.55 26.14 8.20
N ASP A 153 10.70 25.97 8.86
CA ASP A 153 11.67 27.06 9.07
C ASP A 153 12.26 27.51 7.74
N ARG A 154 12.71 26.58 6.90
CA ARG A 154 13.24 26.87 5.56
C ARG A 154 12.18 27.50 4.65
N ALA A 155 10.96 26.97 4.67
CA ALA A 155 9.84 27.54 3.93
C ALA A 155 9.56 28.99 4.36
N SER A 156 9.63 29.29 5.68
CA SER A 156 9.42 30.64 6.23
C SER A 156 10.50 31.62 5.79
N GLU A 157 11.77 31.21 5.78
CA GLU A 157 12.89 32.04 5.30
C GLU A 157 12.70 32.38 3.81
N VAL A 158 12.41 31.38 2.97
CA VAL A 158 12.18 31.58 1.55
C VAL A 158 10.94 32.46 1.30
N ALA A 159 9.81 32.15 1.97
CA ALA A 159 8.60 32.95 1.83
C ALA A 159 8.83 34.42 2.12
N ARG A 160 9.55 34.76 3.21
CA ARG A 160 9.90 36.14 3.57
C ARG A 160 10.83 36.81 2.53
N LYS A 161 11.87 36.08 2.08
CA LYS A 161 12.82 36.57 1.08
C LYS A 161 12.12 37.00 -0.21
N TYR A 162 11.11 36.22 -0.62
CA TYR A 162 10.31 36.48 -1.83
C TYR A 162 8.99 37.19 -1.53
N LYS A 163 8.88 37.91 -0.41
CA LYS A 163 7.73 38.76 -0.03
C LYS A 163 6.39 38.03 -0.08
N ASN A 164 6.37 36.76 0.28
CA ASN A 164 5.19 35.87 0.25
C ASN A 164 4.47 35.83 -1.13
N CYS A 165 5.23 35.95 -2.22
CA CYS A 165 4.68 35.85 -3.57
C CYS A 165 4.63 34.42 -4.12
N ILE A 166 5.18 33.44 -3.38
CA ILE A 166 5.30 32.03 -3.80
C ILE A 166 4.47 31.16 -2.87
N ARG A 167 3.82 30.16 -3.43
CA ARG A 167 3.18 29.11 -2.65
C ARG A 167 4.20 28.02 -2.35
N ILE A 168 4.42 27.73 -1.06
CA ILE A 168 5.35 26.70 -0.60
C ILE A 168 4.59 25.71 0.28
N VAL A 169 4.82 24.42 0.09
CA VAL A 169 4.26 23.36 0.89
C VAL A 169 5.41 22.56 1.51
N CYS A 170 5.38 22.35 2.81
CA CYS A 170 6.37 21.56 3.53
C CYS A 170 6.04 20.07 3.49
N LEU A 171 7.03 19.22 3.76
CA LEU A 171 6.83 17.76 3.82
C LEU A 171 5.80 17.32 4.84
N ASP A 172 5.62 18.06 5.92
CA ASP A 172 4.62 17.83 6.97
C ASP A 172 3.19 18.25 6.56
N GLY A 173 3.04 18.92 5.40
CA GLY A 173 1.76 19.43 4.90
C GLY A 173 1.47 20.89 5.30
N THR A 174 2.39 21.59 5.95
CA THR A 174 2.25 23.02 6.23
C THR A 174 2.36 23.83 4.95
N VAL A 175 1.46 24.79 4.74
CA VAL A 175 1.37 25.61 3.51
C VAL A 175 1.59 27.08 3.79
N PHE A 176 2.55 27.67 3.12
CA PHE A 176 2.72 29.13 3.00
C PHE A 176 2.03 29.56 1.71
N ASN A 177 0.93 30.29 1.85
CA ASN A 177 0.17 30.77 0.69
C ASN A 177 0.71 32.12 0.19
N VAL A 178 0.47 32.39 -1.07
CA VAL A 178 0.66 33.72 -1.63
C VAL A 178 -0.15 34.73 -0.81
N GLY A 179 0.49 35.85 -0.43
CA GLY A 179 -0.12 36.87 0.44
C GLY A 179 0.15 36.66 1.94
N GLY A 180 0.90 35.58 2.32
CA GLY A 180 1.46 35.42 3.67
C GLY A 180 0.55 34.65 4.66
N SER A 181 -0.58 34.09 4.24
CA SER A 181 -1.35 33.23 5.12
C SER A 181 -0.66 31.85 5.27
N LEU A 182 -0.66 31.33 6.50
CA LEU A 182 -0.11 30.03 6.87
C LEU A 182 -1.26 29.08 7.18
N THR A 183 -1.21 27.90 6.57
CA THR A 183 -2.15 26.82 6.87
C THR A 183 -1.33 25.62 7.32
N GLY A 184 -1.61 25.10 8.49
CA GLY A 184 -0.90 23.95 9.07
C GLY A 184 -1.73 23.31 10.16
N GLY A 185 -1.25 22.19 10.69
CA GLY A 185 -1.90 21.38 11.70
C GLY A 185 -1.72 19.91 11.38
N SER A 186 -2.04 19.01 12.31
CA SER A 186 -2.00 17.59 12.02
C SER A 186 -3.17 17.23 11.12
N SER A 187 -2.95 17.16 9.82
CA SER A 187 -3.83 16.36 8.99
C SER A 187 -3.48 14.90 9.31
N GLY A 188 -4.34 14.23 10.11
CA GLY A 188 -4.27 12.78 10.15
C GLY A 188 -4.21 12.30 8.70
N ARG A 189 -3.42 11.27 8.41
CA ARG A 189 -3.53 10.55 7.12
C ARG A 189 -4.94 9.97 7.09
N ASP A 190 -5.89 10.79 6.72
CA ASP A 190 -7.24 10.33 6.56
C ASP A 190 -7.21 9.23 5.51
N ALA A 191 -7.67 8.04 5.91
CA ALA A 191 -7.97 6.97 4.97
C ALA A 191 -8.91 7.46 3.83
N ALA A 192 -9.47 8.65 4.00
CA ALA A 192 -10.32 9.37 3.07
C ALA A 192 -9.56 10.18 1.99
N SER A 193 -8.21 10.36 2.07
CA SER A 193 -7.50 11.02 0.98
C SER A 193 -7.68 10.22 -0.31
N VAL A 194 -8.12 10.91 -1.35
CA VAL A 194 -8.35 10.34 -2.68
C VAL A 194 -7.04 10.27 -3.46
N THR A 195 -6.09 11.17 -3.13
CA THR A 195 -4.80 11.28 -3.81
C THR A 195 -3.93 10.06 -3.51
N GLY A 196 -3.48 9.39 -4.56
CA GLY A 196 -2.61 8.21 -4.43
C GLY A 196 -3.28 6.95 -3.86
N ARG A 197 -4.60 6.95 -3.60
CA ARG A 197 -5.29 5.77 -3.06
C ARG A 197 -5.08 4.52 -3.91
N LYS A 198 -5.18 4.63 -5.24
CA LYS A 198 -4.89 3.52 -6.16
C LYS A 198 -3.48 2.97 -5.99
N GLN A 199 -2.50 3.85 -5.84
CA GLN A 199 -1.10 3.48 -5.61
C GLN A 199 -0.94 2.72 -4.28
N VAL A 200 -1.63 3.15 -3.21
CA VAL A 200 -1.62 2.44 -1.92
C VAL A 200 -2.29 1.07 -2.04
N ILE A 201 -3.39 0.95 -2.78
CA ILE A 201 -4.06 -0.32 -3.07
C ILE A 201 -3.10 -1.26 -3.81
N GLU A 202 -2.48 -0.81 -4.91
CA GLU A 202 -1.51 -1.60 -5.70
C GLU A 202 -0.33 -2.07 -4.84
N LYS A 203 0.25 -1.18 -4.03
CA LYS A 203 1.36 -1.51 -3.12
C LYS A 203 0.92 -2.55 -2.08
N THR A 204 -0.22 -2.32 -1.41
CA THR A 204 -0.73 -3.23 -0.39
C THR A 204 -1.04 -4.61 -0.97
N ALA A 205 -1.61 -4.68 -2.18
CA ALA A 205 -1.87 -5.93 -2.89
C ALA A 205 -0.57 -6.66 -3.26
N CYS A 206 0.47 -5.94 -3.71
CA CYS A 206 1.78 -6.53 -4.00
C CYS A 206 2.45 -7.07 -2.72
N ASP A 207 2.42 -6.32 -1.64
CA ASP A 207 3.00 -6.72 -0.36
C ASP A 207 2.26 -7.94 0.25
N LEU A 208 0.94 -7.99 0.09
CA LEU A 208 0.13 -9.13 0.51
C LEU A 208 0.54 -10.39 -0.27
N ARG A 209 0.62 -10.32 -1.60
CA ARG A 209 1.03 -11.47 -2.44
C ARG A 209 2.39 -12.01 -2.03
N LYS A 210 3.39 -11.13 -1.85
CA LYS A 210 4.73 -11.56 -1.42
C LYS A 210 4.71 -12.30 -0.08
N LYS A 211 3.91 -11.81 0.87
CA LYS A 211 3.79 -12.45 2.19
C LYS A 211 3.00 -13.77 2.12
N GLU A 212 1.99 -13.85 1.27
CA GLU A 212 1.23 -15.09 1.03
C GLU A 212 2.12 -16.17 0.40
N ASP A 213 2.96 -15.83 -0.57
CA ASP A 213 3.93 -16.76 -1.19
C ASP A 213 4.91 -17.32 -0.15
N VAL A 214 5.45 -16.46 0.72
CA VAL A 214 6.34 -16.88 1.81
C VAL A 214 5.60 -17.79 2.81
N LEU A 215 4.36 -17.44 3.16
CA LEU A 215 3.54 -18.24 4.07
C LEU A 215 3.25 -19.63 3.48
N GLN A 216 2.94 -19.71 2.19
CA GLN A 216 2.69 -20.95 1.49
C GLN A 216 3.94 -21.85 1.50
N ASN A 217 5.11 -21.30 1.21
CA ASN A 217 6.38 -22.04 1.22
C ASN A 217 6.68 -22.60 2.62
N ILE A 218 6.61 -21.77 3.66
CA ILE A 218 6.82 -22.21 5.04
C ILE A 218 5.80 -23.27 5.45
N SER A 219 4.53 -23.12 5.07
CA SER A 219 3.50 -24.10 5.40
C SER A 219 3.75 -25.46 4.74
N ALA A 220 4.27 -25.47 3.53
CA ALA A 220 4.66 -26.70 2.83
C ALA A 220 5.87 -27.37 3.50
N GLU A 221 6.88 -26.61 3.91
CA GLU A 221 8.04 -27.11 4.65
C GLU A 221 7.62 -27.72 6.00
N VAL A 222 6.76 -27.02 6.76
CA VAL A 222 6.24 -27.52 8.03
C VAL A 222 5.44 -28.82 7.82
N ALA A 223 4.60 -28.92 6.80
CA ALA A 223 3.85 -30.11 6.50
C ALA A 223 4.77 -31.30 6.16
N ALA A 224 5.82 -31.07 5.35
CA ALA A 224 6.81 -32.10 5.02
C ALA A 224 7.59 -32.56 6.26
N ALA A 225 8.04 -31.63 7.10
CA ALA A 225 8.74 -31.92 8.33
C ALA A 225 7.86 -32.70 9.33
N THR A 226 6.59 -32.32 9.44
CA THR A 226 5.62 -33.02 10.30
C THR A 226 5.38 -34.45 9.82
N LYS A 227 5.23 -34.66 8.52
CA LYS A 227 5.11 -36.00 7.94
C LYS A 227 6.33 -36.86 8.26
N PHE A 228 7.52 -36.32 8.01
CA PHE A 228 8.78 -37.01 8.31
C PHE A 228 8.90 -37.37 9.81
N PHE A 229 8.55 -36.43 10.69
CA PHE A 229 8.56 -36.66 12.15
C PHE A 229 7.60 -37.79 12.54
N ASN A 230 6.38 -37.80 12.01
CA ASN A 230 5.39 -38.82 12.33
C ASN A 230 5.83 -40.21 11.85
N GLU A 231 6.38 -40.31 10.64
CA GLU A 231 6.94 -41.58 10.10
C GLU A 231 8.05 -42.12 10.99
N ARG A 232 8.98 -41.25 11.44
CA ARG A 232 10.07 -41.63 12.34
C ARG A 232 9.56 -42.01 13.73
N SER A 233 8.62 -41.26 14.28
CA SER A 233 8.00 -41.57 15.58
C SER A 233 7.35 -42.95 15.57
N THR A 234 6.59 -43.26 14.53
CA THR A 234 5.96 -44.58 14.36
C THR A 234 7.01 -45.71 14.27
N ALA A 235 8.10 -45.48 13.52
CA ALA A 235 9.20 -46.45 13.42
C ALA A 235 9.89 -46.70 14.79
N VAL A 236 10.11 -45.63 15.56
CA VAL A 236 10.70 -45.75 16.90
C VAL A 236 9.78 -46.55 17.85
N THR A 237 8.47 -46.28 17.82
CA THR A 237 7.51 -47.05 18.64
C THR A 237 7.55 -48.54 18.29
N LEU A 238 7.53 -48.88 17.01
CA LEU A 238 7.59 -50.30 16.55
C LEU A 238 8.91 -50.97 16.96
N LEU A 239 10.03 -50.29 16.84
CA LEU A 239 11.33 -50.79 17.26
C LEU A 239 11.40 -51.00 18.76
N THR A 240 10.81 -50.11 19.54
CA THR A 240 10.74 -50.20 21.02
C THR A 240 9.91 -51.43 21.43
N GLU A 241 8.76 -51.68 20.78
CA GLU A 241 7.94 -52.87 21.04
C GLU A 241 8.74 -54.15 20.75
N LYS A 242 9.38 -54.25 19.56
CA LYS A 242 10.24 -55.40 19.21
C LYS A 242 11.39 -55.60 20.21
N LEU A 243 12.02 -54.53 20.67
CA LEU A 243 13.08 -54.61 21.66
C LEU A 243 12.57 -55.18 22.98
N ASN A 244 11.39 -54.72 23.40
CA ASN A 244 10.79 -55.25 24.65
C ASN A 244 10.44 -56.74 24.52
N GLU A 245 9.82 -57.18 23.43
CA GLU A 245 9.52 -58.57 23.13
C GLU A 245 10.81 -59.47 23.15
N THR A 246 11.86 -58.98 22.46
CA THR A 246 13.14 -59.72 22.45
C THR A 246 13.80 -59.80 23.82
N THR A 247 13.73 -58.70 24.60
CA THR A 247 14.29 -58.63 25.93
C THR A 247 13.57 -59.56 26.89
N GLU A 248 12.22 -59.62 26.82
CA GLU A 248 11.42 -60.57 27.61
C GLU A 248 11.72 -62.03 27.19
N GLY A 249 11.85 -62.30 25.88
CA GLY A 249 12.25 -63.62 25.40
C GLY A 249 13.65 -64.04 25.90
N LEU A 250 14.62 -63.13 25.97
CA LEU A 250 15.94 -63.38 26.52
C LEU A 250 15.86 -63.71 28.00
N ARG A 251 15.15 -62.92 28.79
CA ARG A 251 14.96 -63.13 30.24
C ARG A 251 14.32 -64.51 30.54
N HIS A 252 13.35 -64.89 29.71
CA HIS A 252 12.71 -66.20 29.84
C HIS A 252 13.70 -67.34 29.58
N ARG A 253 14.51 -67.24 28.54
CA ARG A 253 15.57 -68.20 28.21
C ARG A 253 16.65 -68.28 29.27
N GLU A 254 17.10 -67.15 29.80
CA GLU A 254 18.06 -67.10 30.90
C GLU A 254 17.53 -67.78 32.14
N TRP A 255 16.26 -67.54 32.47
CA TRP A 255 15.57 -68.23 33.59
C TRP A 255 15.52 -69.73 33.38
N GLN A 256 15.14 -70.21 32.16
CA GLN A 256 15.10 -71.65 31.81
C GLN A 256 16.49 -72.26 31.93
N LEU A 257 17.53 -71.56 31.50
CA LEU A 257 18.92 -72.05 31.53
C LEU A 257 19.40 -72.16 32.97
N GLN A 258 19.11 -71.16 33.82
CA GLN A 258 19.42 -71.22 35.25
C GLN A 258 18.71 -72.36 35.95
N LYS A 259 17.42 -72.60 35.62
CA LYS A 259 16.66 -73.73 36.18
C LYS A 259 17.27 -75.07 35.76
N SER A 260 17.55 -75.23 34.46
CA SER A 260 18.16 -76.47 33.98
C SER A 260 19.56 -76.70 34.59
N ALA A 261 20.35 -75.69 34.83
CA ALA A 261 21.65 -75.78 35.50
C ALA A 261 21.50 -76.26 36.97
N ALA A 262 20.48 -75.68 37.67
CA ALA A 262 20.18 -76.10 39.04
C ALA A 262 19.71 -77.56 39.08
N ASP A 263 18.82 -77.97 38.24
CA ASP A 263 18.30 -79.35 38.12
C ASP A 263 19.48 -80.31 37.83
N TYR A 264 20.42 -79.92 36.96
CA TYR A 264 21.61 -80.69 36.61
C TYR A 264 22.55 -80.91 37.87
N GLU A 265 22.85 -79.88 38.62
CA GLU A 265 23.67 -79.99 39.82
C GLU A 265 22.96 -80.83 40.88
N GLN A 266 21.65 -80.69 41.01
CA GLN A 266 20.86 -81.55 41.95
C GLN A 266 20.96 -83.02 41.56
N ILE A 267 20.77 -83.40 40.28
CA ILE A 267 20.91 -84.77 39.79
C ILE A 267 22.34 -85.30 40.03
N LYS A 268 23.33 -84.49 39.80
CA LYS A 268 24.72 -84.84 39.98
C LYS A 268 25.07 -85.11 41.45
N ASP A 269 24.46 -84.38 42.38
CA ASP A 269 24.63 -84.63 43.82
C ASP A 269 23.87 -85.90 44.32
N GLU A 270 22.73 -86.22 43.68
CA GLU A 270 21.97 -87.44 43.93
C GLU A 270 22.68 -88.73 43.45
N ILE A 271 23.57 -88.62 42.48
CA ILE A 271 24.38 -89.74 41.91
C ILE A 271 25.67 -89.97 42.64
N ARG A 272 26.11 -89.06 43.54
CA ARG A 272 27.28 -89.18 44.39
C ARG A 272 26.90 -89.86 45.75
#